data_2c43db456a88d6b5288a0eafd589fc47
#
_entry.id   2c43db456a88d6b5288a0eafd589fc47
#
_cell.length_a   1.000
_cell.length_b   1.000
_cell.length_c   1.000
_cell.angle_alpha   90.00
_cell.angle_beta   90.00
_cell.angle_gamma   90.00
#
_symmetry.space_group_name_H-M   'P 1'
#
loop_
_entity.id
_entity.type
_entity.pdbx_description
1 polymer ?
#
loop_
_entity_poly.entity_id
_entity_poly.type
_entity_poly.pdbx_seq_one_letter_code
_entity_poly.pdbx_strand_id
1 'polypeptide(L)'
;MNFSGKTLRRQAAGCGLLAGLAATVIAAPTASAAPDCSAGGVADTVSSVTGSANQYLGSHPDANAVVTAAKNEPREQAASDLRNYFTAHPQEYVELRGILAPIGDTQRQCNTTVLSPDLESAYNEFMAG
;
A
#
# COMPACT_ATOMS: atom_id res chain seq x y z
N MET A 1 46.79 -41.91 -5.94
CA MET A 1 46.05 -43.19 -5.97
C MET A 1 44.65 -42.86 -6.44
N ASN A 2 44.39 -42.98 -7.74
CA ASN A 2 43.77 -44.12 -8.39
C ASN A 2 42.42 -44.47 -7.72
N PHE A 3 41.28 -44.42 -8.34
CA PHE A 3 40.80 -45.02 -9.62
C PHE A 3 39.57 -44.23 -10.07
N SER A 4 39.44 -43.74 -11.26
CA SER A 4 39.18 -44.51 -12.50
C SER A 4 37.95 -45.40 -12.48
N GLY A 5 37.06 -45.07 -13.38
CA GLY A 5 35.96 -45.94 -13.80
C GLY A 5 34.75 -45.10 -14.22
N LYS A 6 34.73 -44.51 -15.43
CA LYS A 6 34.12 -45.07 -16.65
C LYS A 6 32.79 -45.75 -16.41
N THR A 7 31.72 -45.17 -16.91
CA THR A 7 31.09 -45.69 -18.09
C THR A 7 30.02 -44.76 -18.65
N LEU A 8 30.23 -44.42 -19.89
CA LEU A 8 29.24 -43.98 -20.84
C LEU A 8 28.14 -45.01 -21.02
N ARG A 9 26.91 -44.58 -21.26
CA ARG A 9 26.00 -45.06 -22.31
C ARG A 9 24.85 -44.04 -22.40
N ARG A 10 24.86 -43.19 -23.41
CA ARG A 10 24.16 -43.26 -24.69
C ARG A 10 22.83 -44.03 -24.66
N GLN A 11 21.76 -43.26 -24.84
CA GLN A 11 20.64 -43.51 -25.75
C GLN A 11 19.88 -42.20 -25.84
N ALA A 12 19.86 -41.50 -26.86
CA ALA A 12 19.29 -41.56 -28.18
C ALA A 12 17.75 -41.59 -28.19
N ALA A 13 17.24 -40.49 -28.78
CA ALA A 13 16.04 -40.37 -29.56
C ALA A 13 14.67 -40.54 -28.85
N GLY A 14 14.00 -39.45 -28.79
CA GLY A 14 12.59 -39.36 -28.60
C GLY A 14 12.12 -37.97 -29.05
N CYS A 15 11.84 -37.82 -30.34
CA CYS A 15 11.07 -36.69 -30.85
C CYS A 15 9.69 -36.71 -30.18
N GLY A 16 9.49 -35.75 -29.28
CA GLY A 16 8.20 -35.42 -28.73
C GLY A 16 7.89 -33.97 -29.03
N LEU A 17 7.12 -33.75 -30.07
CA LEU A 17 6.41 -32.50 -30.30
C LEU A 17 5.53 -32.25 -29.07
N LEU A 18 5.97 -31.46 -28.16
CA LEU A 18 5.11 -30.95 -27.11
C LEU A 18 4.76 -29.51 -27.46
N ALA A 19 3.52 -29.42 -27.92
CA ALA A 19 2.78 -28.21 -28.05
C ALA A 19 3.05 -27.28 -26.87
N GLY A 20 3.41 -26.04 -27.18
CA GLY A 20 3.55 -24.97 -26.21
C GLY A 20 2.25 -24.79 -25.46
N LEU A 21 2.21 -25.24 -24.23
CA LEU A 21 1.29 -24.73 -23.25
C LEU A 21 1.83 -23.35 -22.90
N ALA A 22 1.31 -22.34 -23.56
CA ALA A 22 1.36 -21.00 -23.05
C ALA A 22 0.66 -21.05 -21.69
N ALA A 23 1.44 -21.20 -20.64
CA ALA A 23 0.98 -20.93 -19.30
C ALA A 23 0.64 -19.44 -19.26
N THR A 24 -0.60 -19.12 -19.55
CA THR A 24 -1.16 -17.85 -19.14
C THR A 24 -1.05 -17.84 -17.61
N VAL A 25 -0.03 -17.18 -17.12
CA VAL A 25 0.02 -16.79 -15.73
C VAL A 25 -1.13 -15.80 -15.60
N ILE A 26 -2.29 -16.32 -15.24
CA ILE A 26 -3.35 -15.51 -14.70
C ILE A 26 -2.74 -15.01 -13.40
N ALA A 27 -2.25 -13.77 -13.40
CA ALA A 27 -1.97 -13.08 -12.18
C ALA A 27 -3.27 -13.11 -11.39
N ALA A 28 -3.37 -14.04 -10.43
CA ALA A 28 -4.44 -14.03 -9.48
C ALA A 28 -4.43 -12.62 -8.88
N PRO A 29 -5.59 -11.91 -8.82
CA PRO A 29 -5.64 -10.68 -8.06
C PRO A 29 -5.07 -11.03 -6.70
N THR A 30 -4.01 -10.34 -6.31
CA THR A 30 -3.44 -10.51 -4.98
C THR A 30 -4.57 -10.18 -4.03
N ALA A 31 -5.22 -11.21 -3.49
CA ALA A 31 -6.09 -11.02 -2.35
C ALA A 31 -5.25 -10.29 -1.33
N SER A 32 -5.65 -9.08 -0.98
CA SER A 32 -5.00 -8.32 0.08
C SER A 32 -4.95 -9.26 1.27
N ALA A 33 -3.75 -9.70 1.65
CA ALA A 33 -3.60 -10.53 2.83
C ALA A 33 -4.24 -9.79 3.98
N ALA A 34 -5.01 -10.51 4.80
CA ALA A 34 -5.58 -9.93 6.01
C ALA A 34 -4.46 -9.23 6.79
N PRO A 35 -4.65 -8.01 7.30
CA PRO A 35 -3.61 -7.30 8.01
C PRO A 35 -3.14 -8.12 9.21
N ASP A 36 -1.86 -8.05 9.49
CA ASP A 36 -1.31 -8.61 10.72
C ASP A 36 -1.77 -7.77 11.90
N CYS A 37 -2.65 -8.32 12.72
CA CYS A 37 -3.21 -7.64 13.89
C CYS A 37 -2.34 -7.72 15.14
N SER A 38 -1.12 -8.26 15.04
CA SER A 38 -0.14 -8.12 16.12
C SER A 38 0.26 -6.65 16.30
N ALA A 39 0.75 -6.30 17.47
CA ALA A 39 1.23 -4.94 17.73
C ALA A 39 2.33 -4.52 16.73
N GLY A 40 3.20 -5.46 16.35
CA GLY A 40 4.22 -5.25 15.33
C GLY A 40 3.60 -5.01 13.95
N GLY A 41 2.68 -5.85 13.52
CA GLY A 41 2.02 -5.72 12.22
C GLY A 41 1.23 -4.42 12.06
N VAL A 42 0.54 -4.01 13.12
CA VAL A 42 -0.16 -2.70 13.15
C VAL A 42 0.85 -1.55 13.04
N ALA A 43 1.94 -1.59 13.81
CA ALA A 43 2.98 -0.57 13.75
C ALA A 43 3.66 -0.50 12.38
N ASP A 44 3.90 -1.64 11.74
CA ASP A 44 4.47 -1.72 10.39
C ASP A 44 3.53 -1.10 9.36
N THR A 45 2.23 -1.35 9.47
CA THR A 45 1.23 -0.72 8.59
C THR A 45 1.24 0.79 8.75
N VAL A 46 1.22 1.31 9.97
CA VAL A 46 1.27 2.76 10.23
C VAL A 46 2.55 3.38 9.68
N SER A 47 3.70 2.73 9.89
CA SER A 47 4.99 3.20 9.37
C SER A 47 5.01 3.22 7.84
N SER A 48 4.49 2.18 7.20
CA SER A 48 4.41 2.07 5.74
C SER A 48 3.53 3.16 5.15
N VAL A 49 2.34 3.37 5.72
CA VAL A 49 1.42 4.43 5.27
C VAL A 49 2.03 5.81 5.47
N THR A 50 2.65 6.05 6.62
CA THR A 50 3.32 7.34 6.91
C THR A 50 4.45 7.60 5.92
N GLY A 51 5.26 6.58 5.62
CA GLY A 51 6.33 6.68 4.63
C GLY A 51 5.79 7.01 3.23
N SER A 52 4.74 6.32 2.80
CA SER A 52 4.10 6.56 1.50
C SER A 52 3.47 7.94 1.41
N ALA A 53 2.80 8.38 2.48
CA ALA A 53 2.21 9.73 2.54
C ALA A 53 3.29 10.82 2.49
N ASN A 54 4.40 10.65 3.21
CA ASN A 54 5.52 11.59 3.17
C ASN A 54 6.16 11.66 1.78
N GLN A 55 6.34 10.51 1.12
CA GLN A 55 6.88 10.47 -0.24
C GLN A 55 5.93 11.16 -1.23
N TYR A 56 4.64 10.90 -1.12
CA TYR A 56 3.61 11.53 -1.94
C TYR A 56 3.63 13.06 -1.77
N LEU A 57 3.56 13.53 -0.54
CA LEU A 57 3.58 14.96 -0.24
C LEU A 57 4.90 15.63 -0.67
N GLY A 58 6.01 14.93 -0.60
CA GLY A 58 7.30 15.40 -1.13
C GLY A 58 7.29 15.63 -2.64
N SER A 59 6.47 14.88 -3.37
CA SER A 59 6.28 15.03 -4.83
C SER A 59 5.18 16.04 -5.19
N HIS A 60 4.36 16.46 -4.23
CA HIS A 60 3.22 17.36 -4.40
C HIS A 60 3.35 18.55 -3.44
N PRO A 61 4.20 19.54 -3.76
CA PRO A 61 4.53 20.62 -2.84
C PRO A 61 3.32 21.47 -2.42
N ASP A 62 2.33 21.64 -3.29
CA ASP A 62 1.13 22.41 -2.98
C ASP A 62 0.24 21.66 -1.99
N ALA A 63 0.04 20.35 -2.18
CA ALA A 63 -0.65 19.49 -1.22
C ALA A 63 0.09 19.46 0.12
N ASN A 64 1.42 19.37 0.09
CA ASN A 64 2.25 19.39 1.28
C ASN A 64 2.10 20.70 2.07
N ALA A 65 2.04 21.83 1.37
CA ALA A 65 1.84 23.13 2.01
C ALA A 65 0.50 23.20 2.76
N VAL A 66 -0.58 22.77 2.11
CA VAL A 66 -1.93 22.76 2.72
C VAL A 66 -2.01 21.82 3.92
N VAL A 67 -1.49 20.59 3.78
CA VAL A 67 -1.45 19.62 4.89
C VAL A 67 -0.58 20.11 6.04
N THR A 68 0.51 20.82 5.75
CA THR A 68 1.38 21.40 6.79
C THR A 68 0.70 22.55 7.52
N ALA A 69 0.01 23.43 6.80
CA ALA A 69 -0.76 24.52 7.38
C ALA A 69 -1.87 23.99 8.31
N ALA A 70 -2.59 22.95 7.87
CA ALA A 70 -3.67 22.33 8.62
C ALA A 70 -3.25 21.81 10.01
N LYS A 71 -1.98 21.45 10.20
CA LYS A 71 -1.46 21.04 11.50
C LYS A 71 -1.41 22.17 12.53
N ASN A 72 -1.36 23.41 12.07
CA ASN A 72 -1.20 24.60 12.90
C ASN A 72 -2.46 25.46 12.99
N GLU A 73 -3.54 25.02 12.34
CA GLU A 73 -4.80 25.72 12.28
C GLU A 73 -5.84 25.10 13.22
N PRO A 74 -6.84 25.89 13.65
CA PRO A 74 -8.01 25.34 14.29
C PRO A 74 -8.67 24.28 13.39
N ARG A 75 -9.17 23.21 13.99
CA ARG A 75 -9.68 22.05 13.26
C ARG A 75 -10.69 22.38 12.14
N GLU A 76 -11.64 23.27 12.42
CA GLU A 76 -12.67 23.68 11.45
C GLU A 76 -12.07 24.37 10.23
N GLN A 77 -11.06 25.22 10.45
CA GLN A 77 -10.34 25.89 9.37
C GLN A 77 -9.51 24.90 8.58
N ALA A 78 -8.75 24.05 9.24
CA ALA A 78 -7.96 22.99 8.62
C ALA A 78 -8.83 22.07 7.73
N ALA A 79 -10.00 21.66 8.22
CA ALA A 79 -10.94 20.85 7.47
C ALA A 79 -11.48 21.59 6.22
N SER A 80 -11.78 22.88 6.36
CA SER A 80 -12.25 23.72 5.25
C SER A 80 -11.17 23.88 4.17
N ASP A 81 -9.95 24.17 4.57
CA ASP A 81 -8.84 24.41 3.65
C ASP A 81 -8.42 23.15 2.92
N LEU A 82 -8.35 22.01 3.62
CA LEU A 82 -8.12 20.70 3.01
C LEU A 82 -9.22 20.34 2.02
N ARG A 83 -10.49 20.56 2.39
CA ARG A 83 -11.62 20.29 1.50
C ARG A 83 -11.59 21.16 0.25
N ASN A 84 -11.33 22.45 0.39
CA ASN A 84 -11.23 23.38 -0.73
C ASN A 84 -10.11 22.97 -1.68
N TYR A 85 -8.94 22.66 -1.14
CA TYR A 85 -7.80 22.24 -1.94
C TYR A 85 -8.10 20.95 -2.72
N PHE A 86 -8.53 19.91 -2.04
CA PHE A 86 -8.76 18.58 -2.68
C PHE A 86 -10.01 18.56 -3.58
N THR A 87 -10.98 19.44 -3.37
CA THR A 87 -12.08 19.62 -4.32
C THR A 87 -11.57 20.20 -5.65
N ALA A 88 -10.59 21.09 -5.60
CA ALA A 88 -9.93 21.63 -6.78
C ALA A 88 -8.91 20.66 -7.41
N HIS A 89 -8.42 19.67 -6.64
CA HIS A 89 -7.43 18.68 -7.05
C HIS A 89 -7.93 17.24 -6.82
N PRO A 90 -9.00 16.81 -7.53
CA PRO A 90 -9.66 15.53 -7.24
C PRO A 90 -8.75 14.32 -7.46
N GLN A 91 -7.79 14.42 -8.39
CA GLN A 91 -6.84 13.35 -8.63
C GLN A 91 -5.91 13.14 -7.41
N GLU A 92 -5.39 14.22 -6.88
CA GLU A 92 -4.55 14.17 -5.68
C GLU A 92 -5.34 13.66 -4.45
N TYR A 93 -6.61 14.02 -4.36
CA TYR A 93 -7.49 13.47 -3.33
C TYR A 93 -7.60 11.95 -3.40
N VAL A 94 -7.88 11.41 -4.59
CA VAL A 94 -8.03 9.96 -4.79
C VAL A 94 -6.72 9.23 -4.47
N GLU A 95 -5.59 9.78 -4.89
CA GLU A 95 -4.27 9.21 -4.65
C GLU A 95 -3.93 9.19 -3.16
N LEU A 96 -4.07 10.32 -2.48
CA LEU A 96 -3.76 10.41 -1.04
C LEU A 96 -4.73 9.57 -0.20
N ARG A 97 -6.01 9.56 -0.57
CA ARG A 97 -7.01 8.68 0.05
C ARG A 97 -6.63 7.20 -0.07
N GLY A 98 -6.15 6.78 -1.24
CA GLY A 98 -5.67 5.42 -1.46
C GLY A 98 -4.47 5.06 -0.59
N ILE A 99 -3.53 5.99 -0.41
CA ILE A 99 -2.36 5.81 0.45
C ILE A 99 -2.78 5.66 1.93
N LEU A 100 -3.77 6.41 2.38
CA LEU A 100 -4.23 6.43 3.76
C LEU A 100 -5.23 5.30 4.10
N ALA A 101 -5.86 4.69 3.10
CA ALA A 101 -6.88 3.67 3.30
C ALA A 101 -6.47 2.50 4.21
N PRO A 102 -5.24 1.97 4.17
CA PRO A 102 -4.82 0.86 5.03
C PRO A 102 -4.93 1.14 6.54
N ILE A 103 -4.88 2.40 6.96
CA ILE A 103 -5.08 2.77 8.38
C ILE A 103 -6.49 2.36 8.83
N GLY A 104 -7.52 2.81 8.11
CA GLY A 104 -8.90 2.47 8.43
C GLY A 104 -9.20 0.99 8.26
N ASP A 105 -8.62 0.34 7.25
CA ASP A 105 -8.77 -1.09 7.04
C ASP A 105 -8.21 -1.89 8.21
N THR A 106 -7.03 -1.54 8.69
CA THR A 106 -6.39 -2.15 9.85
C THR A 106 -7.22 -1.94 11.11
N GLN A 107 -7.70 -0.72 11.35
CA GLN A 107 -8.55 -0.43 12.51
C GLN A 107 -9.81 -1.29 12.52
N ARG A 108 -10.49 -1.43 11.37
CA ARG A 108 -11.71 -2.23 11.25
C ARG A 108 -11.45 -3.72 11.39
N GLN A 109 -10.44 -4.24 10.71
CA GLN A 109 -10.16 -5.68 10.68
C GLN A 109 -9.54 -6.17 11.99
N CYS A 110 -8.71 -5.36 12.62
CA CYS A 110 -8.07 -5.69 13.88
C CYS A 110 -8.85 -5.23 15.11
N ASN A 111 -9.98 -4.56 14.93
CA ASN A 111 -10.78 -3.97 16.01
C ASN A 111 -9.90 -3.18 17.00
N THR A 112 -9.06 -2.33 16.46
CA THR A 112 -8.11 -1.51 17.20
C THR A 112 -8.16 -0.06 16.75
N THR A 113 -7.67 0.85 17.60
CA THR A 113 -7.53 2.26 17.27
C THR A 113 -6.06 2.61 17.23
N VAL A 114 -5.58 3.12 16.09
CA VAL A 114 -4.17 3.50 15.91
C VAL A 114 -3.96 5.01 15.85
N LEU A 115 -5.02 5.77 15.68
CA LEU A 115 -5.00 7.22 15.64
C LEU A 115 -5.48 7.79 16.98
N SER A 116 -4.95 8.96 17.36
CA SER A 116 -5.53 9.73 18.46
C SER A 116 -6.96 10.18 18.08
N PRO A 117 -7.86 10.47 19.04
CA PRO A 117 -9.24 10.85 18.74
C PRO A 117 -9.37 12.02 17.76
N ASP A 118 -8.51 13.02 17.87
CA ASP A 118 -8.50 14.18 16.97
C ASP A 118 -8.08 13.80 15.54
N LEU A 119 -7.03 12.98 15.42
CA LEU A 119 -6.58 12.47 14.13
C LEU A 119 -7.57 11.50 13.53
N GLU A 120 -8.22 10.69 14.31
CA GLU A 120 -9.25 9.77 13.83
C GLU A 120 -10.45 10.52 13.24
N SER A 121 -10.88 11.56 13.94
CA SER A 121 -11.97 12.40 13.45
C SER A 121 -11.58 13.12 12.15
N ALA A 122 -10.36 13.67 12.05
CA ALA A 122 -9.85 14.28 10.83
C ALA A 122 -9.70 13.27 9.69
N TYR A 123 -9.21 12.08 10.00
CA TYR A 123 -9.09 10.98 9.05
C TYR A 123 -10.45 10.57 8.49
N ASN A 124 -11.44 10.34 9.34
CA ASN A 124 -12.78 9.94 8.92
C ASN A 124 -13.44 11.02 8.06
N GLU A 125 -13.27 12.28 8.39
CA GLU A 125 -13.78 13.40 7.59
C GLU A 125 -13.11 13.45 6.22
N PHE A 126 -11.79 13.31 6.15
CA PHE A 126 -11.05 13.26 4.90
C PHE A 126 -11.46 12.06 4.03
N MET A 127 -11.62 10.88 4.63
CA MET A 127 -12.01 9.67 3.91
C MET A 127 -13.46 9.69 3.41
N ALA A 128 -14.33 10.45 4.04
CA ALA A 128 -15.74 10.62 3.63
C ALA A 128 -15.89 11.56 2.41
N GLY A 129 -14.97 12.48 2.22
CA GLY A 129 -14.96 13.44 1.09
C GLY A 129 -15.54 14.78 1.40
#